data_bd379fd3a889c2e6a9b3ec765b8ca1bc
#
_entry.id   bd379fd3a889c2e6a9b3ec765b8ca1bc
#
_cell.length_a   1.000
_cell.length_b   1.000
_cell.length_c   1.000
_cell.angle_alpha   90.00
_cell.angle_beta   90.00
_cell.angle_gamma   90.00
#
_symmetry.space_group_name_H-M   'P 1'
#
loop_
_entity.id
_entity.type
_entity.pdbx_description
1 polymer ?
#
loop_
_entity_poly.entity_id
_entity_poly.type
_entity_poly.pdbx_seq_one_letter_code
_entity_poly.pdbx_strand_id
1 'polypeptide(L)'
;MMKEVMIWAGAGQIGMAIARRMGYGMKIVVGDKKIENAQAIAETMKAAGFDVLPMEMDLSSRESIRHFINEAQKYGKIKMLVNAAGVSPSQAPIETILKVDLYGTAVLLEEVGKVIAPGGVGVTISSQSGHRMKQLTPEEDALLACTPTEELLQLPMLQPENIKDTLHAY
;
A
#
# COMPACT_ATOMS: atom_id res chain seq x y z
N MET A 1 -9.73 -11.44 -24.80
CA MET A 1 -10.17 -11.06 -23.44
C MET A 1 -9.19 -10.03 -22.88
N MET A 2 -9.67 -8.96 -22.22
CA MET A 2 -8.77 -8.07 -21.49
C MET A 2 -8.13 -8.85 -20.35
N LYS A 3 -6.80 -8.67 -20.15
CA LYS A 3 -6.08 -9.30 -19.04
C LYS A 3 -6.61 -8.79 -17.69
N GLU A 4 -6.57 -9.62 -16.68
CA GLU A 4 -6.74 -9.19 -15.30
C GLU A 4 -5.41 -8.64 -14.78
N VAL A 5 -5.48 -7.59 -13.98
CA VAL A 5 -4.31 -6.91 -13.45
C VAL A 5 -4.28 -7.06 -11.94
N MET A 6 -3.12 -7.44 -11.41
CA MET A 6 -2.77 -7.30 -10.00
C MET A 6 -1.88 -6.09 -9.86
N ILE A 7 -2.26 -5.15 -9.00
CA ILE A 7 -1.37 -4.08 -8.54
C ILE A 7 -0.79 -4.46 -7.18
N TRP A 8 0.50 -4.27 -7.05
CA TRP A 8 1.25 -4.64 -5.85
C TRP A 8 2.14 -3.47 -5.41
N ALA A 9 1.83 -2.90 -4.26
CA ALA A 9 2.57 -1.83 -3.62
C ALA A 9 3.58 -2.40 -2.61
N GLY A 10 4.84 -1.98 -2.71
CA GLY A 10 5.95 -2.42 -1.86
C GLY A 10 6.60 -3.72 -2.35
N ALA A 11 7.74 -3.59 -3.04
CA ALA A 11 8.49 -4.67 -3.66
C ALA A 11 9.27 -5.51 -2.63
N GLY A 12 8.57 -6.00 -1.59
CA GLY A 12 9.13 -6.82 -0.51
C GLY A 12 8.76 -8.30 -0.61
N GLN A 13 9.34 -9.11 0.28
CA GLN A 13 9.20 -10.57 0.28
C GLN A 13 7.77 -11.03 0.58
N ILE A 14 7.03 -10.32 1.44
CA ILE A 14 5.64 -10.67 1.77
C ILE A 14 4.75 -10.50 0.52
N GLY A 15 4.85 -9.36 -0.15
CA GLY A 15 4.13 -9.11 -1.40
C GLY A 15 4.49 -10.12 -2.49
N MET A 16 5.78 -10.47 -2.62
CA MET A 16 6.22 -11.50 -3.56
C MET A 16 5.61 -12.88 -3.25
N ALA A 17 5.54 -13.26 -1.98
CA ALA A 17 4.94 -14.53 -1.58
C ALA A 17 3.44 -14.61 -1.93
N ILE A 18 2.71 -13.48 -1.79
CA ILE A 18 1.31 -13.36 -2.19
C ILE A 18 1.19 -13.39 -3.71
N ALA A 19 1.98 -12.57 -4.42
CA ALA A 19 1.94 -12.46 -5.87
C ALA A 19 2.25 -13.80 -6.56
N ARG A 20 3.16 -14.60 -6.03
CA ARG A 20 3.45 -15.96 -6.54
C ARG A 20 2.27 -16.91 -6.41
N ARG A 21 1.42 -16.77 -5.40
CA ARG A 21 0.25 -17.63 -5.17
C ARG A 21 -0.95 -17.19 -5.97
N MET A 22 -1.15 -15.89 -6.09
CA MET A 22 -2.41 -15.31 -6.58
C MET A 22 -2.30 -14.70 -7.98
N GLY A 23 -1.10 -14.35 -8.42
CA GLY A 23 -0.87 -13.58 -9.66
C GLY A 23 -0.68 -14.41 -10.92
N TYR A 24 -0.81 -15.73 -10.87
CA TYR A 24 -0.64 -16.58 -12.04
C TYR A 24 -1.69 -16.25 -13.12
N GLY A 25 -1.22 -16.01 -14.35
CA GLY A 25 -2.09 -15.64 -15.48
C GLY A 25 -2.51 -14.17 -15.51
N MET A 26 -2.18 -13.38 -14.47
CA MET A 26 -2.45 -11.95 -14.43
C MET A 26 -1.27 -11.12 -14.95
N LYS A 27 -1.56 -9.88 -15.38
CA LYS A 27 -0.52 -8.85 -15.45
C LYS A 27 -0.26 -8.32 -14.06
N ILE A 28 0.95 -8.43 -13.56
CA ILE A 28 1.35 -7.89 -12.25
C ILE A 28 2.07 -6.55 -12.48
N VAL A 29 1.61 -5.49 -11.83
CA VAL A 29 2.30 -4.20 -11.80
C VAL A 29 2.78 -3.99 -10.37
N VAL A 30 4.10 -4.02 -10.18
CA VAL A 30 4.72 -3.85 -8.86
C VAL A 30 5.33 -2.45 -8.74
N GLY A 31 4.93 -1.74 -7.68
CA GLY A 31 5.41 -0.41 -7.34
C GLY A 31 6.27 -0.39 -6.08
N ASP A 32 7.36 0.35 -6.12
CA ASP A 32 8.20 0.65 -4.95
C ASP A 32 8.76 2.07 -5.09
N LYS A 33 9.03 2.72 -3.95
CA LYS A 33 9.63 4.06 -3.94
C LYS A 33 11.01 4.06 -4.59
N LYS A 34 11.75 2.96 -4.47
CA LYS A 34 13.01 2.73 -5.17
C LYS A 34 12.75 1.82 -6.35
N ILE A 35 12.83 2.37 -7.56
CA ILE A 35 12.60 1.60 -8.79
C ILE A 35 13.49 0.34 -8.87
N GLU A 36 14.70 0.39 -8.32
CA GLU A 36 15.63 -0.73 -8.31
C GLU A 36 15.06 -1.94 -7.55
N ASN A 37 14.33 -1.71 -6.46
CA ASN A 37 13.66 -2.78 -5.72
C ASN A 37 12.57 -3.45 -6.57
N ALA A 38 11.74 -2.63 -7.22
CA ALA A 38 10.68 -3.12 -8.11
C ALA A 38 11.27 -3.90 -9.30
N GLN A 39 12.38 -3.43 -9.88
CA GLN A 39 13.08 -4.10 -10.98
C GLN A 39 13.65 -5.45 -10.55
N ALA A 40 14.39 -5.51 -9.43
CA ALA A 40 14.98 -6.74 -8.93
C ALA A 40 13.94 -7.83 -8.64
N ILE A 41 12.82 -7.44 -8.02
CA ILE A 41 11.71 -8.35 -7.76
C ILE A 41 11.02 -8.77 -9.07
N ALA A 42 10.84 -7.85 -10.01
CA ALA A 42 10.25 -8.16 -11.31
C ALA A 42 11.09 -9.16 -12.11
N GLU A 43 12.41 -9.04 -12.09
CA GLU A 43 13.32 -10.00 -12.73
C GLU A 43 13.16 -11.40 -12.11
N THR A 44 13.15 -11.48 -10.79
CA THR A 44 12.94 -12.74 -10.06
C THR A 44 11.62 -13.40 -10.42
N MET A 45 10.55 -12.61 -10.51
CA MET A 45 9.22 -13.10 -10.85
C MET A 45 9.11 -13.50 -12.33
N LYS A 46 9.71 -12.72 -13.25
CA LYS A 46 9.76 -13.05 -14.69
C LYS A 46 10.50 -14.34 -14.94
N ALA A 47 11.63 -14.58 -14.26
CA ALA A 47 12.35 -15.84 -14.33
C ALA A 47 11.50 -17.05 -13.87
N ALA A 48 10.51 -16.81 -13.00
CA ALA A 48 9.54 -17.82 -12.58
C ALA A 48 8.27 -17.88 -13.47
N GLY A 49 8.26 -17.18 -14.60
CA GLY A 49 7.19 -17.24 -15.61
C GLY A 49 6.03 -16.26 -15.41
N PHE A 50 6.16 -15.29 -14.52
CA PHE A 50 5.12 -14.27 -14.31
C PHE A 50 5.27 -13.07 -15.27
N ASP A 51 4.15 -12.47 -15.66
CA ASP A 51 4.11 -11.24 -16.46
C ASP A 51 4.14 -10.01 -15.54
N VAL A 52 5.33 -9.47 -15.25
CA VAL A 52 5.53 -8.40 -14.26
C VAL A 52 6.08 -7.14 -14.89
N LEU A 53 5.51 -5.99 -14.49
CA LEU A 53 5.97 -4.64 -14.83
C LEU A 53 6.42 -3.92 -13.54
N PRO A 54 7.68 -3.54 -13.41
CA PRO A 54 8.13 -2.70 -12.31
C PRO A 54 7.85 -1.23 -12.59
N MET A 55 7.47 -0.48 -11.55
CA MET A 55 7.25 0.98 -11.60
C MET A 55 7.77 1.65 -10.34
N GLU A 56 8.17 2.91 -10.45
CA GLU A 56 8.35 3.76 -9.28
C GLU A 56 6.98 4.17 -8.71
N MET A 57 6.83 4.08 -7.39
CA MET A 57 5.61 4.51 -6.70
C MET A 57 5.94 4.93 -5.27
N ASP A 58 5.77 6.21 -4.97
CA ASP A 58 5.86 6.73 -3.60
C ASP A 58 4.48 6.69 -2.94
N LEU A 59 4.31 5.77 -1.97
CA LEU A 59 3.05 5.62 -1.23
C LEU A 59 2.69 6.88 -0.42
N SER A 60 3.65 7.75 -0.11
CA SER A 60 3.38 9.02 0.57
C SER A 60 2.83 10.13 -0.35
N SER A 61 2.66 9.86 -1.65
CA SER A 61 2.22 10.83 -2.67
C SER A 61 0.97 10.33 -3.40
N ARG A 62 -0.16 11.04 -3.23
CA ARG A 62 -1.41 10.77 -3.97
C ARG A 62 -1.19 10.80 -5.48
N GLU A 63 -0.40 11.76 -5.96
CA GLU A 63 -0.11 11.88 -7.39
C GLU A 63 0.63 10.64 -7.91
N SER A 64 1.66 10.18 -7.18
CA SER A 64 2.41 8.96 -7.52
C SER A 64 1.51 7.72 -7.52
N ILE A 65 0.64 7.59 -6.51
CA ILE A 65 -0.34 6.49 -6.43
C ILE A 65 -1.29 6.52 -7.63
N ARG A 66 -1.85 7.68 -7.97
CA ARG A 66 -2.73 7.83 -9.14
C ARG A 66 -2.02 7.51 -10.44
N HIS A 67 -0.80 7.98 -10.60
CA HIS A 67 0.01 7.65 -11.78
C HIS A 67 0.20 6.14 -11.91
N PHE A 68 0.61 5.48 -10.83
CA PHE A 68 0.79 4.03 -10.77
C PHE A 68 -0.49 3.25 -11.15
N ILE A 69 -1.64 3.64 -10.59
CA ILE A 69 -2.94 3.03 -10.89
C ILE A 69 -3.33 3.25 -12.35
N ASN A 70 -3.19 4.47 -12.87
CA ASN A 70 -3.53 4.80 -14.26
C ASN A 70 -2.67 4.02 -15.25
N GLU A 71 -1.39 3.87 -14.98
CA GLU A 71 -0.50 3.06 -15.81
C GLU A 71 -0.92 1.57 -15.78
N ALA A 72 -1.24 1.05 -14.60
CA ALA A 72 -1.69 -0.32 -14.45
C ALA A 72 -2.99 -0.62 -15.25
N GLN A 73 -3.93 0.33 -15.29
CA GLN A 73 -5.19 0.20 -16.04
C GLN A 73 -4.99 0.05 -17.56
N LYS A 74 -3.87 0.50 -18.11
CA LYS A 74 -3.55 0.33 -19.55
C LYS A 74 -3.37 -1.15 -19.95
N TYR A 75 -3.10 -2.02 -18.99
CA TYR A 75 -2.87 -3.45 -19.22
C TYR A 75 -4.12 -4.31 -19.04
N GLY A 76 -5.18 -3.78 -18.43
CA GLY A 76 -6.42 -4.52 -18.24
C GLY A 76 -7.23 -4.04 -17.03
N LYS A 77 -8.16 -4.89 -16.60
CA LYS A 77 -9.00 -4.59 -15.43
C LYS A 77 -8.26 -4.92 -14.13
N ILE A 78 -8.15 -3.96 -13.24
CA ILE A 78 -7.58 -4.18 -11.91
C ILE A 78 -8.54 -5.10 -11.13
N LYS A 79 -8.06 -6.28 -10.79
CA LYS A 79 -8.81 -7.32 -10.08
C LYS A 79 -8.24 -7.60 -8.69
N MET A 80 -6.98 -7.23 -8.47
CA MET A 80 -6.33 -7.51 -7.20
C MET A 80 -5.43 -6.35 -6.78
N LEU A 81 -5.55 -5.97 -5.51
CA LEU A 81 -4.61 -5.11 -4.80
C LEU A 81 -3.84 -5.93 -3.78
N VAL A 82 -2.52 -5.82 -3.80
CA VAL A 82 -1.64 -6.27 -2.70
C VAL A 82 -0.91 -5.03 -2.18
N ASN A 83 -1.31 -4.52 -1.03
CA ASN A 83 -0.57 -3.48 -0.33
C ASN A 83 0.34 -4.12 0.73
N ALA A 84 1.60 -4.25 0.40
CA ALA A 84 2.68 -4.74 1.27
C ALA A 84 3.78 -3.67 1.46
N ALA A 85 3.47 -2.42 1.09
CA ALA A 85 4.33 -1.28 1.34
C ALA A 85 4.17 -0.80 2.78
N GLY A 86 5.24 -0.31 3.35
CA GLY A 86 5.27 0.28 4.68
C GLY A 86 6.69 0.51 5.16
N VAL A 87 6.83 1.23 6.24
CA VAL A 87 8.11 1.50 6.90
C VAL A 87 8.01 1.15 8.39
N SER A 88 9.04 0.51 8.92
CA SER A 88 9.07 0.11 10.33
C SER A 88 9.59 1.22 11.25
N PRO A 89 9.36 1.12 12.58
CA PRO A 89 9.87 2.07 13.58
C PRO A 89 11.39 2.28 13.54
N SER A 90 12.15 1.30 13.08
CA SER A 90 13.60 1.37 12.95
C SER A 90 14.08 1.97 11.62
N GLN A 91 13.17 2.18 10.67
CA GLN A 91 13.50 2.63 9.31
C GLN A 91 13.17 4.09 9.06
N ALA A 92 12.22 4.66 9.83
CA ALA A 92 11.70 5.98 9.53
C ALA A 92 11.29 6.75 10.81
N PRO A 93 11.31 8.10 10.76
CA PRO A 93 10.76 8.96 11.82
C PRO A 93 9.22 8.92 11.82
N ILE A 94 8.61 9.38 12.92
CA ILE A 94 7.16 9.41 13.16
C ILE A 94 6.38 9.95 11.96
N GLU A 95 6.75 11.12 11.47
CA GLU A 95 6.08 11.78 10.36
C GLU A 95 6.05 10.93 9.08
N THR A 96 7.16 10.23 8.80
CA THR A 96 7.24 9.35 7.63
C THR A 96 6.38 8.10 7.82
N ILE A 97 6.36 7.51 9.01
CA ILE A 97 5.51 6.36 9.34
C ILE A 97 4.04 6.73 9.12
N LEU A 98 3.58 7.82 9.72
CA LEU A 98 2.19 8.28 9.55
C LEU A 98 1.85 8.58 8.10
N LYS A 99 2.78 9.21 7.37
CA LYS A 99 2.55 9.59 5.98
C LYS A 99 2.53 8.40 5.02
N VAL A 100 3.34 7.38 5.27
CA VAL A 100 3.40 6.17 4.44
C VAL A 100 2.37 5.14 4.88
N ASP A 101 2.40 4.75 6.15
CA ASP A 101 1.64 3.58 6.60
C ASP A 101 0.16 3.91 6.82
N LEU A 102 -0.17 5.12 7.31
CA LEU A 102 -1.55 5.55 7.53
C LEU A 102 -2.12 6.28 6.31
N TYR A 103 -1.62 7.49 6.01
CA TYR A 103 -2.16 8.32 4.94
C TYR A 103 -2.01 7.65 3.57
N GLY A 104 -0.82 7.15 3.24
CA GLY A 104 -0.55 6.49 1.98
C GLY A 104 -1.43 5.26 1.75
N THR A 105 -1.62 4.45 2.79
CA THR A 105 -2.54 3.31 2.73
C THR A 105 -3.98 3.76 2.51
N ALA A 106 -4.46 4.79 3.22
CA ALA A 106 -5.81 5.34 3.03
C ALA A 106 -6.00 5.87 1.59
N VAL A 107 -5.02 6.63 1.06
CA VAL A 107 -5.05 7.10 -0.34
C VAL A 107 -5.07 5.94 -1.33
N LEU A 108 -4.22 4.94 -1.14
CA LEU A 108 -4.16 3.79 -2.05
C LEU A 108 -5.50 3.04 -2.08
N LEU A 109 -6.10 2.79 -0.93
CA LEU A 109 -7.40 2.13 -0.83
C LEU A 109 -8.51 2.98 -1.47
N GLU A 110 -8.54 4.29 -1.22
CA GLU A 110 -9.48 5.23 -1.83
C GLU A 110 -9.38 5.23 -3.36
N GLU A 111 -8.16 5.37 -3.91
CA GLU A 111 -7.97 5.45 -5.37
C GLU A 111 -8.22 4.10 -6.06
N VAL A 112 -7.81 2.99 -5.45
CA VAL A 112 -8.10 1.65 -5.97
C VAL A 112 -9.59 1.33 -5.91
N GLY A 113 -10.28 1.76 -4.85
CA GLY A 113 -11.73 1.58 -4.70
C GLY A 113 -12.54 2.17 -5.84
N LYS A 114 -12.04 3.23 -6.51
CA LYS A 114 -12.69 3.88 -7.67
C LYS A 114 -12.59 3.07 -8.97
N VAL A 115 -11.61 2.17 -9.07
CA VAL A 115 -11.23 1.50 -10.33
C VAL A 115 -11.20 -0.02 -10.27
N ILE A 116 -11.25 -0.60 -9.08
CA ILE A 116 -11.24 -2.06 -8.93
C ILE A 116 -12.48 -2.67 -9.59
N ALA A 117 -12.27 -3.69 -10.41
CA ALA A 117 -13.38 -4.30 -11.14
C ALA A 117 -14.31 -5.08 -10.21
N PRO A 118 -15.60 -5.21 -10.55
CA PRO A 118 -16.54 -6.01 -9.78
C PRO A 118 -16.02 -7.42 -9.48
N GLY A 119 -16.12 -7.85 -8.22
CA GLY A 119 -15.56 -9.12 -7.74
C GLY A 119 -14.02 -9.10 -7.61
N GLY A 120 -13.41 -7.92 -7.66
CA GLY A 120 -12.00 -7.74 -7.29
C GLY A 120 -11.79 -7.84 -5.79
N VAL A 121 -10.55 -8.06 -5.39
CA VAL A 121 -10.15 -8.23 -3.99
C VAL A 121 -8.92 -7.39 -3.66
N GLY A 122 -8.82 -6.97 -2.41
CA GLY A 122 -7.64 -6.28 -1.89
C GLY A 122 -7.17 -6.90 -0.58
N VAL A 123 -5.85 -6.92 -0.39
CA VAL A 123 -5.23 -7.25 0.89
C VAL A 123 -4.21 -6.18 1.24
N THR A 124 -4.29 -5.71 2.49
CA THR A 124 -3.30 -4.79 3.08
C THR A 124 -2.61 -5.52 4.23
N ILE A 125 -1.29 -5.50 4.20
CA ILE A 125 -0.47 -6.04 5.29
C ILE A 125 -0.44 -5.00 6.40
N SER A 126 -0.96 -5.37 7.54
CA SER A 126 -0.91 -4.60 8.78
C SER A 126 0.05 -5.24 9.77
N SER A 127 0.14 -4.70 10.97
CA SER A 127 1.04 -5.20 12.00
C SER A 127 0.30 -5.69 13.25
N GLN A 128 0.85 -6.72 13.86
CA GLN A 128 0.45 -7.14 15.19
C GLN A 128 0.71 -6.06 16.27
N SER A 129 1.56 -5.07 15.96
CA SER A 129 1.86 -3.95 16.87
C SER A 129 0.60 -3.19 17.27
N GLY A 130 -0.35 -2.98 16.35
CA GLY A 130 -1.63 -2.35 16.65
C GLY A 130 -2.43 -3.03 17.79
N HIS A 131 -2.29 -4.33 17.93
CA HIS A 131 -2.94 -5.09 19.03
C HIS A 131 -2.17 -5.03 20.37
N ARG A 132 -0.94 -4.54 20.36
CA ARG A 132 -0.11 -4.39 21.56
C ARG A 132 -0.15 -2.98 22.16
N MET A 133 -0.73 -2.05 21.43
CA MET A 133 -0.91 -0.67 21.86
C MET A 133 -2.11 -0.54 22.81
N LYS A 134 -2.15 0.58 23.54
CA LYS A 134 -3.35 0.96 24.28
C LYS A 134 -4.52 1.03 23.29
N GLN A 135 -5.60 0.37 23.62
CA GLN A 135 -6.80 0.38 22.79
C GLN A 135 -7.31 1.82 22.63
N LEU A 136 -7.65 2.18 21.40
CA LEU A 136 -8.30 3.45 21.10
C LEU A 136 -9.68 3.51 21.75
N THR A 137 -10.11 4.70 22.12
CA THR A 137 -11.50 4.93 22.50
C THR A 137 -12.40 4.78 21.26
N PRO A 138 -13.70 4.50 21.42
CA PRO A 138 -14.64 4.47 20.28
C PRO A 138 -14.63 5.77 19.47
N GLU A 139 -14.42 6.92 20.13
CA GLU A 139 -14.36 8.23 19.49
C GLU A 139 -13.06 8.40 18.67
N GLU A 140 -11.92 7.98 19.19
CA GLU A 140 -10.62 7.97 18.47
C GLU A 140 -10.67 7.04 17.25
N ASP A 141 -11.25 5.85 17.42
CA ASP A 141 -11.43 4.88 16.33
C ASP A 141 -12.34 5.44 15.23
N ALA A 142 -13.47 6.06 15.60
CA ALA A 142 -14.38 6.72 14.66
C ALA A 142 -13.71 7.89 13.92
N LEU A 143 -12.85 8.68 14.59
CA LEU A 143 -12.09 9.75 13.96
C LEU A 143 -11.14 9.19 12.89
N LEU A 144 -10.36 8.14 13.22
CA LEU A 144 -9.46 7.52 12.25
C LEU A 144 -10.21 6.89 11.07
N ALA A 145 -11.36 6.27 11.33
CA ALA A 145 -12.13 5.56 10.30
C ALA A 145 -12.92 6.50 9.38
N CYS A 146 -13.37 7.66 9.87
CA CYS A 146 -14.34 8.51 9.16
C CYS A 146 -13.77 9.85 8.69
N THR A 147 -12.59 10.27 9.15
CA THR A 147 -11.98 11.53 8.72
C THR A 147 -11.60 11.45 7.23
N PRO A 148 -11.94 12.46 6.42
CA PRO A 148 -11.49 12.51 5.03
C PRO A 148 -9.97 12.34 4.91
N THR A 149 -9.53 11.59 3.92
CA THR A 149 -8.11 11.21 3.78
C THR A 149 -7.15 12.39 3.82
N GLU A 150 -7.51 13.53 3.18
CA GLU A 150 -6.66 14.74 3.15
C GLU A 150 -6.60 15.48 4.50
N GLU A 151 -7.52 15.21 5.41
CA GLU A 151 -7.56 15.81 6.75
C GLU A 151 -7.00 14.87 7.81
N LEU A 152 -6.76 13.60 7.46
CA LEU A 152 -6.40 12.52 8.39
C LEU A 152 -5.18 12.88 9.24
N LEU A 153 -4.09 13.37 8.62
CA LEU A 153 -2.87 13.74 9.33
C LEU A 153 -3.00 15.06 10.13
N GLN A 154 -4.14 15.75 10.05
CA GLN A 154 -4.41 16.96 10.85
C GLN A 154 -5.07 16.64 12.19
N LEU A 155 -5.47 15.37 12.41
CA LEU A 155 -6.08 14.96 13.66
C LEU A 155 -5.17 15.25 14.85
N PRO A 156 -5.70 15.80 15.95
CA PRO A 156 -4.89 16.14 17.13
C PRO A 156 -4.11 14.94 17.68
N MET A 157 -4.70 13.77 17.68
CA MET A 157 -4.06 12.53 18.15
C MET A 157 -2.83 12.09 17.33
N LEU A 158 -2.70 12.58 16.09
CA LEU A 158 -1.60 12.24 15.18
C LEU A 158 -0.52 13.34 15.14
N GLN A 159 -0.66 14.39 15.93
CA GLN A 159 0.38 15.42 16.02
C GLN A 159 1.60 14.90 16.78
N PRO A 160 2.83 15.30 16.41
CA PRO A 160 4.07 14.76 16.99
C PRO A 160 4.12 14.84 18.52
N GLU A 161 3.56 15.88 19.12
CA GLU A 161 3.50 16.08 20.58
C GLU A 161 2.60 15.04 21.30
N ASN A 162 1.69 14.39 20.57
CA ASN A 162 0.76 13.40 21.11
C ASN A 162 1.22 11.95 20.80
N ILE A 163 2.29 11.79 20.03
CA ILE A 163 2.87 10.49 19.67
C ILE A 163 4.14 10.24 20.47
N LYS A 164 4.13 9.22 21.30
CA LYS A 164 5.20 8.90 22.24
C LYS A 164 6.54 8.58 21.56
N ASP A 165 6.50 7.75 20.53
CA ASP A 165 7.68 7.25 19.83
C ASP A 165 7.30 6.65 18.45
N THR A 166 8.28 6.18 17.70
CA THR A 166 8.06 5.58 16.38
C THR A 166 7.24 4.28 16.43
N LEU A 167 7.31 3.53 17.53
CA LEU A 167 6.48 2.33 17.70
C LEU A 167 5.01 2.69 17.92
N HIS A 168 4.76 3.80 18.62
CA HIS A 168 3.40 4.33 18.79
C HIS A 168 2.81 4.82 17.45
N ALA A 169 3.63 5.47 16.62
CA ALA A 169 3.20 5.89 15.28
C ALA A 169 2.87 4.68 14.37
N TYR A 170 3.69 3.66 14.46
CA TYR A 170 3.57 2.42 13.68
C TYR A 170 2.41 1.55 14.16
#